data_a70155818c244ed3f602e154b6581355
#
_entry.id   a70155818c244ed3f602e154b6581355
#
_cell.length_a   1.000
_cell.length_b   1.000
_cell.length_c   1.000
_cell.angle_alpha   90.00
_cell.angle_beta   90.00
_cell.angle_gamma   90.00
#
_symmetry.space_group_name_H-M   'P 1'
#
loop_
_entity.id
_entity.type
_entity.pdbx_description
1 polymer ?
#
loop_
_entity_poly.entity_id
_entity_poly.type
_entity_poly.pdbx_seq_one_letter_code
_entity_poly.pdbx_strand_id
1 'polypeptide(L)'
;MSIDVKNIVNTVSLSGVVAGYKIEKREGKMMWDDERNGRKKGDPVTQYVGYVTVQTDENEFATVNVQNIENFYNGEPDFTSQALERMANEEVDTFYKTKDLTQTPVISIYGGVKINDNYYVSNGELHESLRVDLGFGRISLKEPSEEPRLDNSFSINAIVEDVVPELKNDEETGRAIVHLIVPYTYGSKANQVVRAMKMQVVAGVCVDEEGEYDLGEMILDAPDDLIGYSWEVEGRLHGYFEESEPQQEEPSEGRRGFGRQRKVAQTNRKLISEYALKGIFILQDGVAFEEEDIREARQ
;
A
#
# COMPACT_ATOMS: atom_id res chain seq x y z
N MET A 1 -19.90 14.58 -17.33
CA MET A 1 -18.97 13.95 -18.32
C MET A 1 -18.32 12.77 -17.64
N SER A 2 -18.09 11.66 -18.33
CA SER A 2 -17.34 10.55 -17.73
C SER A 2 -15.84 10.90 -17.66
N ILE A 3 -15.18 10.59 -16.55
CA ILE A 3 -13.74 10.77 -16.41
C ILE A 3 -13.01 10.01 -17.54
N ASP A 4 -12.09 10.68 -18.23
CA ASP A 4 -11.20 9.97 -19.16
C ASP A 4 -10.25 9.07 -18.33
N VAL A 5 -10.34 7.76 -18.59
CA VAL A 5 -9.53 6.72 -17.93
C VAL A 5 -8.01 7.04 -17.98
N LYS A 6 -7.58 7.79 -19.01
CA LYS A 6 -6.16 8.19 -19.15
C LYS A 6 -5.72 9.21 -18.11
N ASN A 7 -6.67 9.92 -17.53
CA ASN A 7 -6.40 10.98 -16.53
C ASN A 7 -6.47 10.45 -15.10
N ILE A 8 -6.77 9.17 -14.91
CA ILE A 8 -6.79 8.56 -13.58
C ILE A 8 -5.37 8.18 -13.19
N VAL A 9 -4.81 8.93 -12.25
CA VAL A 9 -3.53 8.62 -11.60
C VAL A 9 -3.82 7.86 -10.31
N ASN A 10 -3.21 6.70 -10.16
CA ASN A 10 -3.18 5.89 -8.95
C ASN A 10 -1.96 5.00 -9.05
N THR A 11 -0.86 5.48 -8.51
CA THR A 11 0.44 4.84 -8.61
C THR A 11 1.13 4.77 -7.26
N VAL A 12 1.85 3.68 -7.04
CA VAL A 12 2.72 3.48 -5.87
C VAL A 12 4.11 3.08 -6.36
N SER A 13 5.13 3.60 -5.70
CA SER A 13 6.53 3.22 -5.93
C SER A 13 7.21 2.97 -4.58
N LEU A 14 7.90 1.85 -4.46
CA LEU A 14 8.61 1.46 -3.25
C LEU A 14 10.05 1.09 -3.61
N SER A 15 11.00 1.55 -2.80
CA SER A 15 12.38 1.11 -2.82
C SER A 15 12.87 0.89 -1.39
N GLY A 16 13.61 -0.18 -1.17
CA GLY A 16 14.08 -0.51 0.16
C GLY A 16 14.72 -1.88 0.20
N VAL A 17 14.68 -2.51 1.36
CA VAL A 17 15.15 -3.88 1.53
C VAL A 17 13.97 -4.82 1.78
N VAL A 18 14.15 -6.09 1.46
CA VAL A 18 13.10 -7.11 1.69
C VAL A 18 12.93 -7.32 3.19
N ALA A 19 11.88 -6.75 3.79
CA ALA A 19 11.59 -6.95 5.21
C ALA A 19 11.05 -8.36 5.48
N GLY A 20 10.11 -8.80 4.67
CA GLY A 20 9.51 -10.14 4.74
C GLY A 20 8.63 -10.42 3.52
N TYR A 21 8.26 -11.66 3.34
CA TYR A 21 7.34 -12.06 2.29
C TYR A 21 6.66 -13.39 2.61
N LYS A 22 5.53 -13.61 1.95
CA LYS A 22 4.92 -14.93 1.82
C LYS A 22 4.42 -15.05 0.39
N ILE A 23 5.12 -15.78 -0.45
CA ILE A 23 4.78 -16.02 -1.85
C ILE A 23 4.54 -17.52 -2.05
N GLU A 24 3.39 -17.85 -2.58
CA GLU A 24 3.02 -19.22 -2.95
C GLU A 24 2.93 -19.33 -4.47
N LYS A 25 3.54 -20.38 -5.03
CA LYS A 25 3.43 -20.75 -6.43
C LYS A 25 2.21 -21.66 -6.60
N ARG A 26 1.30 -21.29 -7.51
CA ARG A 26 0.05 -22.01 -7.76
C ARG A 26 -0.14 -22.25 -9.24
N GLU A 27 -0.85 -23.30 -9.59
CA GLU A 27 -1.38 -23.48 -10.94
C GLU A 27 -2.63 -22.61 -11.12
N GLY A 28 -2.68 -21.89 -12.23
CA GLY A 28 -3.80 -21.05 -12.60
C GLY A 28 -4.15 -21.20 -14.08
N LYS A 29 -5.04 -20.35 -14.54
CA LYS A 29 -5.42 -20.26 -15.94
C LYS A 29 -5.28 -18.83 -16.43
N MET A 30 -4.85 -18.66 -17.69
CA MET A 30 -4.88 -17.37 -18.36
C MET A 30 -6.28 -16.78 -18.34
N MET A 31 -6.40 -15.53 -17.91
CA MET A 31 -7.68 -14.81 -17.86
C MET A 31 -7.99 -14.07 -19.17
N TRP A 32 -6.97 -13.87 -20.02
CA TRP A 32 -7.05 -13.17 -21.31
C TRP A 32 -6.12 -13.85 -22.33
N ASP A 33 -6.25 -13.47 -23.59
CA ASP A 33 -5.32 -13.90 -24.64
C ASP A 33 -4.03 -13.05 -24.54
N ASP A 34 -2.88 -13.71 -24.47
CA ASP A 34 -1.56 -13.09 -24.47
C ASP A 34 -0.85 -13.40 -25.79
N GLU A 35 -1.16 -12.60 -26.80
CA GLU A 35 -0.60 -12.76 -28.15
C GLU A 35 0.93 -12.69 -28.17
N ARG A 36 1.52 -11.90 -27.26
CA ARG A 36 2.96 -11.71 -27.18
C ARG A 36 3.71 -13.00 -26.82
N ASN A 37 3.12 -13.82 -25.94
CA ASN A 37 3.67 -15.10 -25.51
C ASN A 37 2.97 -16.29 -26.16
N GLY A 38 2.06 -16.05 -27.10
CA GLY A 38 1.30 -17.09 -27.79
C GLY A 38 0.34 -17.88 -26.89
N ARG A 39 -0.07 -17.31 -25.76
CA ARG A 39 -0.97 -17.96 -24.78
C ARG A 39 -2.42 -17.52 -25.01
N LYS A 40 -3.34 -18.42 -24.79
CA LYS A 40 -4.78 -18.18 -24.93
C LYS A 40 -5.45 -18.15 -23.56
N LYS A 41 -6.59 -17.47 -23.49
CA LYS A 41 -7.47 -17.53 -22.34
C LYS A 41 -7.83 -18.99 -22.02
N GLY A 42 -7.61 -19.39 -20.77
CA GLY A 42 -7.84 -20.76 -20.30
C GLY A 42 -6.61 -21.65 -20.30
N ASP A 43 -5.50 -21.26 -20.95
CA ASP A 43 -4.25 -22.02 -20.89
C ASP A 43 -3.73 -22.12 -19.46
N PRO A 44 -3.10 -23.24 -19.07
CA PRO A 44 -2.48 -23.39 -17.77
C PRO A 44 -1.28 -22.43 -17.63
N VAL A 45 -1.18 -21.79 -16.47
CA VAL A 45 -0.10 -20.86 -16.16
C VAL A 45 0.34 -20.99 -14.71
N THR A 46 1.58 -20.64 -14.43
CA THR A 46 2.06 -20.43 -13.08
C THR A 46 1.57 -19.09 -12.57
N GLN A 47 1.05 -19.07 -11.34
CA GLN A 47 0.67 -17.85 -10.62
C GLN A 47 1.46 -17.76 -9.32
N TYR A 48 1.88 -16.55 -8.99
CA TYR A 48 2.47 -16.19 -7.70
C TYR A 48 1.45 -15.38 -6.90
N VAL A 49 1.13 -15.85 -5.69
CA VAL A 49 0.10 -15.25 -4.84
C VAL A 49 0.66 -15.06 -3.43
N GLY A 50 0.40 -13.90 -2.84
CA GLY A 50 0.84 -13.61 -1.48
C GLY A 50 1.10 -12.14 -1.24
N TYR A 51 2.17 -11.84 -0.52
CA TYR A 51 2.58 -10.46 -0.25
C TYR A 51 4.10 -10.34 -0.09
N VAL A 52 4.58 -9.13 -0.30
CA VAL A 52 5.96 -8.71 -0.03
C VAL A 52 5.91 -7.47 0.84
N THR A 53 6.66 -7.47 1.93
CA THR A 53 6.85 -6.31 2.81
C THR A 53 8.23 -5.73 2.57
N VAL A 54 8.28 -4.45 2.29
CA VAL A 54 9.49 -3.67 2.01
C VAL A 54 9.73 -2.75 3.20
N GLN A 55 10.94 -2.72 3.72
CA GLN A 55 11.38 -1.70 4.65
C GLN A 55 11.83 -0.48 3.84
N THR A 56 11.14 0.62 3.98
CA THR A 56 11.29 1.83 3.18
C THR A 56 11.91 3.00 3.96
N ASP A 57 12.14 2.81 5.25
CA ASP A 57 12.89 3.70 6.15
C ASP A 57 13.34 2.89 7.36
N GLU A 58 14.07 3.48 8.32
CA GLU A 58 14.60 2.77 9.50
C GLU A 58 13.51 2.00 10.28
N ASN A 59 12.32 2.60 10.42
CA ASN A 59 11.20 2.03 11.16
C ASN A 59 9.90 1.97 10.35
N GLU A 60 9.95 2.18 9.03
CA GLU A 60 8.78 2.19 8.15
C GLU A 60 8.74 0.97 7.22
N PHE A 61 7.56 0.43 7.06
CA PHE A 61 7.30 -0.74 6.22
C PHE A 61 6.11 -0.49 5.32
N ALA A 62 6.19 -0.98 4.10
CA ALA A 62 5.06 -1.01 3.18
C ALA A 62 4.84 -2.44 2.68
N THR A 63 3.58 -2.89 2.64
CA THR A 63 3.23 -4.22 2.16
C THR A 63 2.48 -4.14 0.84
N VAL A 64 2.93 -4.92 -0.14
CA VAL A 64 2.32 -5.06 -1.45
C VAL A 64 1.76 -6.47 -1.60
N ASN A 65 0.48 -6.57 -1.94
CA ASN A 65 -0.15 -7.82 -2.30
C ASN A 65 0.25 -8.23 -3.71
N VAL A 66 0.58 -9.47 -3.85
CA VAL A 66 1.02 -10.08 -5.11
C VAL A 66 -0.03 -11.06 -5.59
N GLN A 67 -0.54 -10.79 -6.78
CA GLN A 67 -1.30 -11.75 -7.58
C GLN A 67 -0.79 -11.60 -9.01
N ASN A 68 0.27 -12.32 -9.36
CA ASN A 68 0.95 -12.19 -10.64
C ASN A 68 0.99 -13.53 -11.37
N ILE A 69 0.89 -13.45 -12.69
CA ILE A 69 1.07 -14.58 -13.60
C ILE A 69 2.51 -14.54 -14.08
N GLU A 70 3.15 -15.71 -14.14
CA GLU A 70 4.48 -15.83 -14.71
C GLU A 70 4.54 -15.28 -16.12
N ASN A 71 5.37 -14.25 -16.33
CA ASN A 71 5.56 -13.59 -17.60
C ASN A 71 6.93 -13.93 -18.18
N PHE A 72 7.01 -13.92 -19.53
CA PHE A 72 8.22 -14.25 -20.26
C PHE A 72 8.67 -13.05 -21.11
N TYR A 73 9.97 -12.92 -21.21
CA TYR A 73 10.62 -12.01 -22.15
C TYR A 73 11.71 -12.77 -22.90
N ASN A 74 11.63 -12.81 -24.22
CA ASN A 74 12.54 -13.58 -25.08
C ASN A 74 12.65 -15.08 -24.72
N GLY A 75 11.56 -15.69 -24.26
CA GLY A 75 11.50 -17.12 -23.91
C GLY A 75 11.97 -17.48 -22.50
N GLU A 76 12.43 -16.50 -21.72
CA GLU A 76 12.82 -16.67 -20.31
C GLU A 76 11.85 -15.92 -19.39
N PRO A 77 11.63 -16.38 -18.13
CA PRO A 77 10.85 -15.63 -17.17
C PRO A 77 11.41 -14.20 -17.03
N ASP A 78 10.50 -13.21 -17.01
CA ASP A 78 10.93 -11.83 -16.80
C ASP A 78 11.48 -11.63 -15.38
N PHE A 79 12.14 -10.52 -15.12
CA PHE A 79 12.79 -10.27 -13.83
C PHE A 79 11.82 -10.22 -12.65
N THR A 80 10.53 -9.85 -12.87
CA THR A 80 9.50 -9.92 -11.83
C THR A 80 9.17 -11.37 -11.49
N SER A 81 8.98 -12.21 -12.52
CA SER A 81 8.73 -13.64 -12.34
C SER A 81 9.92 -14.34 -11.67
N GLN A 82 11.16 -14.00 -12.06
CA GLN A 82 12.37 -14.52 -11.41
C GLN A 82 12.46 -14.11 -9.93
N ALA A 83 12.16 -12.85 -9.59
CA ALA A 83 12.15 -12.39 -8.21
C ALA A 83 11.10 -13.13 -7.36
N LEU A 84 9.89 -13.30 -7.89
CA LEU A 84 8.80 -14.01 -7.22
C LEU A 84 9.10 -15.51 -7.07
N GLU A 85 9.73 -16.13 -8.06
CA GLU A 85 10.18 -17.53 -7.99
C GLU A 85 11.21 -17.72 -6.86
N ARG A 86 12.24 -16.87 -6.79
CA ARG A 86 13.25 -16.90 -5.70
C ARG A 86 12.60 -16.76 -4.32
N MET A 87 11.59 -15.88 -4.19
CA MET A 87 10.83 -15.74 -2.95
C MET A 87 9.97 -16.98 -2.66
N ALA A 88 9.29 -17.54 -3.65
CA ALA A 88 8.48 -18.74 -3.47
C ALA A 88 9.32 -19.97 -3.06
N ASN A 89 10.59 -20.01 -3.48
CA ASN A 89 11.57 -21.03 -3.09
C ASN A 89 12.31 -20.72 -1.78
N GLU A 90 11.97 -19.62 -1.10
CA GLU A 90 12.64 -19.14 0.14
C GLU A 90 14.15 -18.84 -0.03
N GLU A 91 14.58 -18.46 -1.23
CA GLU A 91 15.97 -18.17 -1.58
C GLU A 91 16.39 -16.72 -1.29
N VAL A 92 15.47 -15.89 -0.78
CA VAL A 92 15.71 -14.46 -0.50
C VAL A 92 15.77 -14.23 1.00
N ASP A 93 16.91 -13.73 1.48
CA ASP A 93 17.02 -13.32 2.88
C ASP A 93 16.20 -12.06 3.15
N THR A 94 15.71 -11.94 4.39
CA THR A 94 14.85 -10.84 4.82
C THR A 94 15.50 -10.08 5.95
N PHE A 95 15.15 -8.81 6.12
CA PHE A 95 15.59 -8.00 7.25
C PHE A 95 15.22 -8.62 8.60
N TYR A 96 14.10 -9.32 8.68
CA TYR A 96 13.74 -10.04 9.90
C TYR A 96 14.73 -11.16 10.28
N LYS A 97 15.46 -11.71 9.30
CA LYS A 97 16.52 -12.71 9.53
C LYS A 97 17.87 -12.05 9.75
N THR A 98 18.27 -11.13 8.87
CA THR A 98 19.62 -10.50 8.89
C THR A 98 19.79 -9.50 10.02
N LYS A 99 18.72 -8.75 10.34
CA LYS A 99 18.74 -7.58 11.26
C LYS A 99 19.69 -6.46 10.84
N ASP A 100 20.09 -6.46 9.57
CA ASP A 100 21.06 -5.53 9.00
C ASP A 100 20.61 -5.13 7.59
N LEU A 101 20.36 -3.84 7.38
CA LEU A 101 19.94 -3.28 6.09
C LEU A 101 20.97 -3.53 4.98
N THR A 102 22.26 -3.48 5.34
CA THR A 102 23.37 -3.61 4.39
C THR A 102 23.63 -5.06 3.96
N GLN A 103 23.07 -6.03 4.68
CA GLN A 103 23.17 -7.46 4.39
C GLN A 103 21.87 -8.02 3.79
N THR A 104 20.86 -7.18 3.62
CA THR A 104 19.56 -7.60 3.12
C THR A 104 19.40 -7.24 1.65
N PRO A 105 18.87 -8.15 0.79
CA PRO A 105 18.62 -7.86 -0.61
C PRO A 105 17.77 -6.61 -0.81
N VAL A 106 18.18 -5.78 -1.77
CA VAL A 106 17.47 -4.55 -2.16
C VAL A 106 16.35 -4.88 -3.11
N ILE A 107 15.18 -4.27 -2.87
CA ILE A 107 13.99 -4.45 -3.69
C ILE A 107 13.45 -3.11 -4.16
N SER A 108 12.98 -3.06 -5.40
CA SER A 108 12.20 -1.94 -5.94
C SER A 108 10.92 -2.46 -6.58
N ILE A 109 9.78 -1.86 -6.24
CA ILE A 109 8.46 -2.23 -6.74
C ILE A 109 7.82 -0.98 -7.35
N TYR A 110 7.47 -1.01 -8.65
CA TYR A 110 7.07 0.16 -9.42
C TYR A 110 6.26 -0.17 -10.67
N GLY A 111 5.73 0.85 -11.35
CA GLY A 111 5.23 0.77 -12.72
C GLY A 111 3.93 -0.02 -12.89
N GLY A 112 2.89 0.33 -12.18
CA GLY A 112 1.56 -0.32 -12.28
C GLY A 112 1.06 -0.87 -10.95
N VAL A 113 1.78 -0.57 -9.87
CA VAL A 113 1.34 -0.79 -8.50
C VAL A 113 0.27 0.24 -8.15
N LYS A 114 -0.79 -0.18 -7.51
CA LYS A 114 -1.96 0.67 -7.23
C LYS A 114 -2.50 0.45 -5.83
N ILE A 115 -3.15 1.48 -5.30
CA ILE A 115 -4.02 1.37 -4.12
C ILE A 115 -5.41 0.97 -4.62
N ASN A 116 -5.98 -0.08 -4.03
CA ASN A 116 -7.31 -0.58 -4.36
C ASN A 116 -8.13 -0.80 -3.10
N ASP A 117 -9.46 -0.74 -3.25
CA ASP A 117 -10.39 -1.19 -2.24
C ASP A 117 -10.33 -2.73 -2.10
N ASN A 118 -10.51 -3.18 -0.90
CA ASN A 118 -10.55 -4.60 -0.56
C ASN A 118 -11.71 -4.88 0.38
N TYR A 119 -12.65 -5.67 -0.09
CA TYR A 119 -13.83 -6.10 0.66
C TYR A 119 -13.65 -7.55 1.12
N TYR A 120 -13.81 -7.80 2.41
CA TYR A 120 -13.78 -9.15 2.94
C TYR A 120 -14.82 -9.34 4.04
N VAL A 121 -15.29 -10.57 4.20
CA VAL A 121 -16.23 -10.93 5.26
C VAL A 121 -15.46 -11.60 6.39
N SER A 122 -15.61 -11.05 7.61
CA SER A 122 -15.07 -11.65 8.82
C SER A 122 -16.15 -11.66 9.90
N ASN A 123 -16.35 -12.81 10.55
CA ASN A 123 -17.39 -13.03 11.56
C ASN A 123 -18.82 -12.67 11.09
N GLY A 124 -19.10 -12.77 9.79
CA GLY A 124 -20.40 -12.42 9.19
C GLY A 124 -20.59 -10.94 8.89
N GLU A 125 -19.61 -10.11 9.16
CA GLU A 125 -19.61 -8.67 8.86
C GLU A 125 -18.75 -8.38 7.64
N LEU A 126 -19.22 -7.46 6.79
CA LEU A 126 -18.47 -6.95 5.64
C LEU A 126 -17.48 -5.88 6.13
N HIS A 127 -16.22 -6.10 5.86
CA HIS A 127 -15.15 -5.16 6.14
C HIS A 127 -14.63 -4.56 4.85
N GLU A 128 -14.35 -3.28 4.89
CA GLU A 128 -13.70 -2.53 3.82
C GLU A 128 -12.31 -2.10 4.31
N SER A 129 -11.31 -2.27 3.46
CA SER A 129 -9.96 -1.82 3.72
C SER A 129 -9.27 -1.44 2.42
N LEU A 130 -8.22 -0.66 2.49
CA LEU A 130 -7.36 -0.40 1.35
C LEU A 130 -6.19 -1.37 1.34
N ARG A 131 -5.73 -1.72 0.15
CA ARG A 131 -4.53 -2.52 -0.04
C ARG A 131 -3.73 -2.01 -1.23
N VAL A 132 -2.43 -2.22 -1.17
CA VAL A 132 -1.53 -1.96 -2.28
C VAL A 132 -1.37 -3.26 -3.06
N ASP A 133 -1.72 -3.25 -4.33
CA ASP A 133 -1.65 -4.40 -5.22
C ASP A 133 -0.54 -4.19 -6.25
N LEU A 134 0.26 -5.24 -6.49
CA LEU A 134 1.29 -5.23 -7.53
C LEU A 134 0.68 -4.96 -8.92
N GLY A 135 -0.49 -5.52 -9.21
CA GLY A 135 -1.16 -5.36 -10.50
C GLY A 135 -0.25 -5.76 -11.67
N PHE A 136 -0.02 -4.81 -12.58
CA PHE A 136 0.97 -4.92 -13.67
C PHE A 136 2.33 -4.33 -13.31
N GLY A 137 2.57 -4.07 -12.02
CA GLY A 137 3.82 -3.55 -11.51
C GLY A 137 4.97 -4.53 -11.69
N ARG A 138 6.16 -4.01 -11.43
CA ARG A 138 7.42 -4.73 -11.59
C ARG A 138 8.13 -4.83 -10.25
N ILE A 139 8.75 -5.97 -10.02
CA ILE A 139 9.64 -6.22 -8.88
C ILE A 139 11.05 -6.39 -9.41
N SER A 140 11.97 -5.53 -8.99
CA SER A 140 13.40 -5.68 -9.22
C SER A 140 14.07 -6.05 -7.91
N LEU A 141 14.70 -7.22 -7.87
CA LEU A 141 15.44 -7.72 -6.72
C LEU A 141 16.94 -7.67 -7.05
N LYS A 142 17.74 -7.09 -6.15
CA LYS A 142 19.19 -6.95 -6.29
C LYS A 142 19.89 -7.50 -5.06
N GLU A 143 21.17 -7.79 -5.21
CA GLU A 143 22.03 -8.15 -4.08
C GLU A 143 22.08 -7.03 -3.03
N PRO A 144 22.46 -7.35 -1.78
CA PRO A 144 22.64 -6.37 -0.72
C PRO A 144 23.53 -5.18 -1.13
N SER A 145 23.27 -4.01 -0.57
CA SER A 145 24.01 -2.77 -0.82
C SER A 145 24.42 -2.11 0.47
N GLU A 146 25.62 -1.51 0.52
CA GLU A 146 26.08 -0.73 1.68
C GLU A 146 25.19 0.49 1.93
N GLU A 147 24.62 1.07 0.86
CA GLU A 147 23.70 2.21 0.90
C GLU A 147 22.42 1.87 0.12
N PRO A 148 21.48 1.10 0.71
CA PRO A 148 20.23 0.81 0.05
C PRO A 148 19.38 2.09 -0.07
N ARG A 149 18.85 2.36 -1.25
CA ARG A 149 17.89 3.45 -1.40
C ARG A 149 16.59 3.06 -0.69
N LEU A 150 16.24 3.83 0.34
CA LEU A 150 14.99 3.70 1.07
C LEU A 150 14.04 4.80 0.60
N ASP A 151 12.90 4.43 0.04
CA ASP A 151 11.93 5.39 -0.50
C ASP A 151 10.57 4.73 -0.64
N ASN A 152 9.53 5.50 -0.42
CA ASN A 152 8.18 5.10 -0.81
C ASN A 152 7.35 6.35 -1.15
N SER A 153 6.53 6.20 -2.16
CA SER A 153 5.64 7.28 -2.59
C SER A 153 4.37 6.70 -3.21
N PHE A 154 3.30 7.44 -3.08
CA PHE A 154 2.12 7.27 -3.92
C PHE A 154 1.72 8.62 -4.52
N SER A 155 1.10 8.58 -5.69
CA SER A 155 0.42 9.71 -6.33
C SER A 155 -0.93 9.23 -6.83
N ILE A 156 -1.98 9.97 -6.46
CA ILE A 156 -3.36 9.71 -6.83
C ILE A 156 -4.07 11.00 -7.22
N ASN A 157 -5.00 10.92 -8.17
CA ASN A 157 -5.95 11.98 -8.39
C ASN A 157 -7.20 11.70 -7.55
N ALA A 158 -7.68 12.68 -6.79
CA ALA A 158 -8.79 12.50 -5.85
C ALA A 158 -9.61 13.78 -5.69
N ILE A 159 -10.87 13.65 -5.28
CA ILE A 159 -11.66 14.75 -4.75
C ILE A 159 -11.53 14.73 -3.23
N VAL A 160 -11.32 15.89 -2.63
CA VAL A 160 -11.40 16.06 -1.18
C VAL A 160 -12.87 16.11 -0.79
N GLU A 161 -13.35 15.09 -0.05
CA GLU A 161 -14.73 14.98 0.45
C GLU A 161 -14.91 15.76 1.76
N ASP A 162 -13.92 15.68 2.66
CA ASP A 162 -13.96 16.30 3.98
C ASP A 162 -12.56 16.42 4.58
N VAL A 163 -12.40 17.34 5.52
CA VAL A 163 -11.19 17.56 6.30
C VAL A 163 -11.58 17.70 7.78
N VAL A 164 -10.98 16.87 8.63
CA VAL A 164 -11.25 16.90 10.08
C VAL A 164 -9.93 16.82 10.87
N PRO A 165 -9.86 17.41 12.09
CA PRO A 165 -8.72 17.21 12.96
C PRO A 165 -8.62 15.75 13.41
N GLU A 166 -7.41 15.21 13.51
CA GLU A 166 -7.21 13.90 14.09
C GLU A 166 -7.32 13.97 15.62
N LEU A 167 -8.15 13.08 16.17
CA LEU A 167 -8.35 12.95 17.61
C LEU A 167 -7.70 11.67 18.14
N LYS A 168 -6.95 11.78 19.23
CA LYS A 168 -6.43 10.65 20.00
C LYS A 168 -6.83 10.81 21.46
N ASN A 169 -7.66 9.91 21.98
CA ASN A 169 -8.25 9.99 23.34
C ASN A 169 -9.04 11.30 23.57
N ASP A 170 -9.82 11.72 22.58
CA ASP A 170 -10.59 12.97 22.55
C ASP A 170 -9.76 14.27 22.56
N GLU A 171 -8.46 14.20 22.35
CA GLU A 171 -7.57 15.36 22.22
C GLU A 171 -7.07 15.47 20.76
N GLU A 172 -6.99 16.70 20.25
CA GLU A 172 -6.45 16.99 18.91
C GLU A 172 -4.94 16.70 18.89
N THR A 173 -4.49 15.97 17.88
CA THR A 173 -3.07 15.63 17.72
C THR A 173 -2.27 16.71 16.97
N GLY A 174 -2.93 17.71 16.41
CA GLY A 174 -2.35 18.69 15.48
C GLY A 174 -2.26 18.18 14.05
N ARG A 175 -2.67 16.91 13.78
CA ARG A 175 -2.72 16.37 12.43
C ARG A 175 -4.12 16.51 11.84
N ALA A 176 -4.22 16.59 10.52
CA ALA A 176 -5.49 16.56 9.79
C ALA A 176 -5.72 15.19 9.15
N ILE A 177 -6.97 14.72 9.18
CA ILE A 177 -7.44 13.59 8.38
C ILE A 177 -8.18 14.16 7.18
N VAL A 178 -7.71 13.85 5.98
CA VAL A 178 -8.33 14.26 4.71
C VAL A 178 -9.04 13.06 4.12
N HIS A 179 -10.35 13.18 3.96
CA HIS A 179 -11.18 12.16 3.34
C HIS A 179 -11.23 12.39 1.83
N LEU A 180 -10.90 11.35 1.08
CA LEU A 180 -10.75 11.39 -0.36
C LEU A 180 -11.71 10.44 -1.07
N ILE A 181 -12.21 10.87 -2.21
CA ILE A 181 -12.87 10.03 -3.21
C ILE A 181 -11.88 9.82 -4.36
N VAL A 182 -11.35 8.61 -4.48
CA VAL A 182 -10.31 8.26 -5.44
C VAL A 182 -10.91 7.45 -6.59
N PRO A 183 -10.93 7.96 -7.84
CA PRO A 183 -11.33 7.17 -8.99
C PRO A 183 -10.26 6.12 -9.31
N TYR A 184 -10.68 4.93 -9.68
CA TYR A 184 -9.79 3.88 -10.15
C TYR A 184 -10.43 3.07 -11.26
N THR A 185 -9.60 2.40 -12.05
CA THR A 185 -10.06 1.59 -13.17
C THR A 185 -10.17 0.12 -12.80
N TYR A 186 -11.29 -0.49 -13.12
CA TYR A 186 -11.55 -1.91 -12.92
C TYR A 186 -11.91 -2.59 -14.25
N GLY A 187 -11.44 -3.83 -14.42
CA GLY A 187 -11.73 -4.62 -15.62
C GLY A 187 -10.57 -4.71 -16.61
N SER A 188 -10.82 -5.39 -17.74
CA SER A 188 -9.83 -5.52 -18.80
C SER A 188 -9.75 -4.24 -19.64
N LYS A 189 -8.62 -4.02 -20.33
CA LYS A 189 -8.39 -2.84 -21.18
C LYS A 189 -9.52 -2.59 -22.21
N ALA A 190 -10.21 -3.64 -22.65
CA ALA A 190 -11.33 -3.54 -23.59
C ALA A 190 -12.68 -3.22 -22.93
N ASN A 191 -12.82 -3.51 -21.61
CA ASN A 191 -14.05 -3.32 -20.84
C ASN A 191 -13.71 -2.68 -19.48
N GLN A 192 -12.99 -1.59 -19.53
CA GLN A 192 -12.54 -0.87 -18.35
C GLN A 192 -13.70 0.00 -17.84
N VAL A 193 -14.00 -0.14 -16.54
CA VAL A 193 -15.02 0.65 -15.84
C VAL A 193 -14.30 1.51 -14.80
N VAL A 194 -14.71 2.75 -14.67
CA VAL A 194 -14.25 3.63 -13.60
C VAL A 194 -15.09 3.36 -12.35
N ARG A 195 -14.44 3.19 -11.25
CA ARG A 195 -15.04 3.08 -9.91
C ARG A 195 -14.42 4.12 -8.99
N ALA A 196 -15.04 4.34 -7.86
CA ALA A 196 -14.49 5.19 -6.81
C ALA A 196 -14.32 4.40 -5.52
N MET A 197 -13.26 4.68 -4.80
CA MET A 197 -13.02 4.19 -3.45
C MET A 197 -12.90 5.38 -2.48
N LYS A 198 -13.25 5.15 -1.23
CA LYS A 198 -12.99 6.10 -0.15
C LYS A 198 -11.60 5.82 0.42
N MET A 199 -10.84 6.88 0.63
CA MET A 199 -9.50 6.81 1.20
C MET A 199 -9.34 7.90 2.23
N GLN A 200 -8.57 7.62 3.27
CA GLN A 200 -8.15 8.61 4.26
C GLN A 200 -6.65 8.78 4.16
N VAL A 201 -6.19 10.02 4.13
CA VAL A 201 -4.79 10.36 4.26
C VAL A 201 -4.59 11.27 5.47
N VAL A 202 -3.44 11.16 6.10
CA VAL A 202 -3.12 11.91 7.32
C VAL A 202 -2.05 12.95 6.99
N ALA A 203 -2.37 14.22 7.22
CA ALA A 203 -1.45 15.34 7.10
C ALA A 203 -0.91 15.71 8.48
N GLY A 204 0.36 15.97 8.58
CA GLY A 204 1.05 16.42 9.77
C GLY A 204 2.30 17.19 9.37
N VAL A 205 3.30 17.17 10.24
CA VAL A 205 4.59 17.82 9.96
C VAL A 205 5.30 17.10 8.82
N CYS A 206 5.70 17.84 7.82
CA CYS A 206 6.48 17.39 6.67
C CYS A 206 7.86 18.04 6.69
N VAL A 207 8.84 17.32 6.14
CA VAL A 207 10.21 17.81 5.95
C VAL A 207 10.58 17.66 4.48
N ASP A 208 11.03 18.74 3.87
CA ASP A 208 11.57 18.77 2.50
C ASP A 208 12.93 19.49 2.44
N GLU A 209 13.40 19.80 1.23
CA GLU A 209 14.67 20.48 1.01
C GLU A 209 14.68 21.94 1.55
N GLU A 210 13.52 22.57 1.71
CA GLU A 210 13.37 23.93 2.20
C GLU A 210 13.23 24.00 3.72
N GLY A 211 12.92 22.87 4.38
CA GLY A 211 12.82 22.75 5.83
C GLY A 211 11.60 21.99 6.31
N GLU A 212 11.22 22.22 7.56
CA GLU A 212 10.06 21.64 8.23
C GLU A 212 8.86 22.58 8.10
N TYR A 213 7.69 22.04 7.73
CA TYR A 213 6.42 22.76 7.68
C TYR A 213 5.27 21.86 8.17
N ASP A 214 4.25 22.45 8.77
CA ASP A 214 3.07 21.73 9.27
C ASP A 214 1.95 21.76 8.23
N LEU A 215 1.89 20.70 7.42
CA LEU A 215 0.85 20.53 6.40
C LEU A 215 -0.52 20.30 7.04
N GLY A 216 -0.57 19.67 8.23
CA GLY A 216 -1.82 19.44 8.97
C GLY A 216 -2.48 20.75 9.39
N GLU A 217 -1.71 21.67 10.01
CA GLU A 217 -2.18 23.00 10.38
C GLU A 217 -2.62 23.81 9.16
N MET A 218 -1.83 23.80 8.07
CA MET A 218 -2.17 24.52 6.83
C MET A 218 -3.50 24.07 6.23
N ILE A 219 -3.79 22.77 6.25
CA ILE A 219 -5.02 22.19 5.73
C ILE A 219 -6.22 22.50 6.65
N LEU A 220 -6.03 22.44 7.97
CA LEU A 220 -7.08 22.75 8.94
C LEU A 220 -7.45 24.23 8.96
N ASP A 221 -6.52 25.11 8.61
CA ASP A 221 -6.76 26.56 8.54
C ASP A 221 -7.61 26.96 7.32
N ALA A 222 -7.59 26.19 6.22
CA ALA A 222 -8.28 26.53 4.98
C ALA A 222 -8.97 25.29 4.34
N PRO A 223 -9.83 24.55 5.05
CA PRO A 223 -10.45 23.33 4.53
C PRO A 223 -11.38 23.60 3.34
N ASP A 224 -12.07 24.72 3.34
CA ASP A 224 -13.03 25.10 2.29
C ASP A 224 -12.34 25.32 0.93
N ASP A 225 -11.05 25.63 0.91
CA ASP A 225 -10.28 25.78 -0.32
C ASP A 225 -9.98 24.43 -0.99
N LEU A 226 -10.11 23.33 -0.25
CA LEU A 226 -9.81 21.97 -0.73
C LEU A 226 -11.07 21.16 -1.01
N ILE A 227 -12.10 21.33 -0.19
CA ILE A 227 -13.31 20.48 -0.24
C ILE A 227 -14.10 20.69 -1.53
N GLY A 228 -14.48 19.58 -2.17
CA GLY A 228 -15.28 19.56 -3.40
C GLY A 228 -14.48 19.68 -4.69
N TYR A 229 -13.19 19.93 -4.62
CA TYR A 229 -12.31 20.04 -5.80
C TYR A 229 -11.47 18.78 -5.99
N SER A 230 -11.06 18.56 -7.24
CA SER A 230 -10.14 17.48 -7.60
C SER A 230 -8.68 17.93 -7.52
N TRP A 231 -7.85 17.09 -6.92
CA TRP A 231 -6.46 17.35 -6.63
C TRP A 231 -5.56 16.19 -7.01
N GLU A 232 -4.31 16.45 -7.34
CA GLU A 232 -3.24 15.48 -7.28
C GLU A 232 -2.72 15.41 -5.84
N VAL A 233 -2.84 14.23 -5.25
CA VAL A 233 -2.48 13.96 -3.86
C VAL A 233 -1.26 13.06 -3.83
N GLU A 234 -0.18 13.56 -3.25
CA GLU A 234 1.06 12.83 -3.09
C GLU A 234 1.32 12.51 -1.62
N GLY A 235 1.86 11.33 -1.38
CA GLY A 235 2.16 10.90 -0.04
C GLY A 235 3.06 9.68 0.02
N ARG A 236 3.12 9.09 1.21
CA ARG A 236 3.86 7.84 1.47
C ARG A 236 3.01 6.85 2.27
N LEU A 237 3.34 5.59 2.12
CA LEU A 237 2.79 4.51 2.93
C LEU A 237 3.57 4.47 4.24
N HIS A 238 2.93 4.82 5.34
CA HIS A 238 3.56 4.84 6.65
C HIS A 238 3.05 3.66 7.47
N GLY A 239 3.86 2.60 7.53
CA GLY A 239 3.58 1.42 8.35
C GLY A 239 4.57 1.33 9.50
N TYR A 240 4.08 1.31 10.74
CA TYR A 240 4.92 1.22 11.93
C TYR A 240 4.29 0.31 12.99
N PHE A 241 5.11 -0.13 13.94
CA PHE A 241 4.63 -0.93 15.06
C PHE A 241 4.35 -0.05 16.27
N GLU A 242 3.09 0.03 16.67
CA GLU A 242 2.71 0.61 17.94
C GLU A 242 2.87 -0.44 19.06
N GLU A 243 3.65 -0.14 20.07
CA GLU A 243 3.78 -0.99 21.27
C GLU A 243 2.66 -0.61 22.23
N SER A 244 1.69 -1.51 22.43
CA SER A 244 0.71 -1.32 23.50
C SER A 244 1.38 -1.58 24.85
N GLU A 245 1.07 -0.75 25.84
CA GLU A 245 1.49 -1.02 27.21
C GLU A 245 1.09 -2.45 27.62
N PRO A 246 1.98 -3.17 28.31
CA PRO A 246 1.70 -4.53 28.73
C PRO A 246 0.47 -4.51 29.62
N GLN A 247 -0.65 -5.08 29.14
CA GLN A 247 -1.80 -5.31 30.00
C GLN A 247 -1.33 -6.15 31.17
N GLN A 248 -1.40 -5.59 32.37
CA GLN A 248 -1.22 -6.36 33.59
C GLN A 248 -2.43 -7.31 33.67
N GLU A 249 -2.26 -8.55 33.23
CA GLU A 249 -3.22 -9.59 33.56
C GLU A 249 -3.32 -9.67 35.08
N GLU A 250 -4.48 -9.36 35.63
CA GLU A 250 -4.77 -9.65 37.02
C GLU A 250 -4.52 -11.15 37.25
N PRO A 251 -3.84 -11.49 38.34
CA PRO A 251 -3.50 -12.89 38.61
C PRO A 251 -4.81 -13.69 38.68
N SER A 252 -5.04 -14.56 37.69
CA SER A 252 -6.16 -15.49 37.74
C SER A 252 -6.06 -16.34 38.99
N GLU A 253 -6.96 -16.12 39.96
CA GLU A 253 -7.15 -16.99 41.11
C GLU A 253 -7.49 -18.39 40.60
N GLY A 254 -6.55 -19.33 40.65
CA GLY A 254 -6.94 -20.70 40.36
C GLY A 254 -5.87 -21.72 39.97
N ARG A 255 -4.60 -21.39 39.88
CA ARG A 255 -3.55 -22.43 39.72
C ARG A 255 -2.52 -22.41 40.84
N ARG A 256 -2.73 -23.24 41.85
CA ARG A 256 -1.71 -23.58 42.81
C ARG A 256 -0.68 -24.51 42.15
N GLY A 257 0.50 -23.97 41.79
CA GLY A 257 1.64 -24.69 41.26
C GLY A 257 2.91 -24.24 41.97
N PHE A 258 3.81 -25.17 42.34
CA PHE A 258 5.12 -24.85 42.85
C PHE A 258 6.05 -24.48 41.68
N GLY A 259 6.45 -23.21 41.61
CA GLY A 259 7.40 -22.69 40.63
C GLY A 259 7.25 -21.19 40.43
N ARG A 260 8.35 -20.45 40.18
CA ARG A 260 8.31 -19.04 39.77
C ARG A 260 7.62 -18.98 38.39
N GLN A 261 6.41 -18.43 38.37
CA GLN A 261 5.79 -18.06 37.08
C GLN A 261 6.69 -17.02 36.40
N ARG A 262 7.24 -17.36 35.26
CA ARG A 262 7.82 -16.37 34.34
C ARG A 262 6.65 -15.54 33.83
N LYS A 263 6.53 -14.31 34.29
CA LYS A 263 5.71 -13.28 33.63
C LYS A 263 6.39 -13.00 32.28
N VAL A 264 5.93 -13.62 31.24
CA VAL A 264 6.25 -13.19 29.90
C VAL A 264 5.33 -12.00 29.66
N ALA A 265 5.84 -10.80 29.78
CA ALA A 265 5.16 -9.61 29.30
C ALA A 265 5.02 -9.79 27.78
N GLN A 266 3.84 -10.19 27.32
CA GLN A 266 3.51 -10.11 25.90
C GLN A 266 3.29 -8.64 25.59
N THR A 267 4.29 -7.98 25.04
CA THR A 267 4.11 -6.72 24.32
C THR A 267 3.30 -7.04 23.06
N ASN A 268 2.03 -6.70 23.06
CA ASN A 268 1.22 -6.78 21.86
C ASN A 268 1.67 -5.64 20.94
N ARG A 269 2.44 -5.99 19.90
CA ARG A 269 2.79 -5.06 18.84
C ARG A 269 1.66 -5.06 17.80
N LYS A 270 1.04 -3.92 17.58
CA LYS A 270 0.06 -3.71 16.54
C LYS A 270 0.73 -2.99 15.37
N LEU A 271 0.64 -3.60 14.18
CA LEU A 271 1.04 -2.90 12.96
C LEU A 271 -0.03 -1.85 12.65
N ILE A 272 0.37 -0.59 12.64
CA ILE A 272 -0.42 0.53 12.15
C ILE A 272 0.03 0.81 10.71
N SER A 273 -0.92 1.02 9.82
CA SER A 273 -0.64 1.42 8.43
C SER A 273 -1.51 2.61 8.10
N GLU A 274 -0.89 3.71 7.76
CA GLU A 274 -1.57 4.94 7.34
C GLU A 274 -1.00 5.44 6.01
N TYR A 275 -1.76 6.27 5.32
CA TYR A 275 -1.32 6.99 4.13
C TYR A 275 -0.95 8.41 4.56
N ALA A 276 0.34 8.67 4.73
CA ALA A 276 0.84 9.97 5.15
C ALA A 276 0.93 10.92 3.96
N LEU A 277 0.27 12.07 4.06
CA LEU A 277 0.24 13.10 3.03
C LEU A 277 1.57 13.85 3.00
N LYS A 278 2.08 14.12 1.79
CA LYS A 278 3.24 14.99 1.54
C LYS A 278 2.86 16.29 0.84
N GLY A 279 1.79 16.28 0.05
CA GLY A 279 1.32 17.45 -0.66
C GLY A 279 0.01 17.22 -1.38
N ILE A 280 -0.68 18.35 -1.65
CA ILE A 280 -1.89 18.43 -2.46
C ILE A 280 -1.62 19.49 -3.53
N PHE A 281 -1.75 19.12 -4.81
CA PHE A 281 -1.38 19.95 -5.93
C PHE A 281 -2.57 20.14 -6.87
N ILE A 282 -2.63 21.31 -7.50
CA ILE A 282 -3.66 21.60 -8.52
C ILE A 282 -3.45 20.69 -9.72
N LEU A 283 -4.50 20.01 -10.13
CA LEU A 283 -4.48 19.24 -11.37
C LEU A 283 -4.30 20.16 -12.58
N GLN A 284 -3.54 19.69 -13.57
CA GLN A 284 -3.35 20.41 -14.82
C GLN A 284 -4.69 20.58 -15.55
N ASP A 285 -4.81 21.68 -16.30
CA ASP A 285 -5.99 21.97 -17.11
C ASP A 285 -6.41 20.78 -18.01
N GLY A 286 -7.69 20.42 -17.95
CA GLY A 286 -8.27 19.31 -18.71
C GLY A 286 -8.16 17.93 -18.07
N VAL A 287 -7.57 17.81 -16.88
CA VAL A 287 -7.51 16.57 -16.07
C VAL A 287 -8.47 16.62 -14.88
N ALA A 288 -8.93 17.83 -14.50
CA ALA A 288 -9.89 18.01 -13.42
C ALA A 288 -11.21 17.29 -13.70
N PHE A 289 -11.82 16.73 -12.67
CA PHE A 289 -13.10 16.04 -12.71
C PHE A 289 -13.95 16.45 -11.50
N GLU A 290 -15.26 16.30 -11.63
CA GLU A 290 -16.22 16.63 -10.59
C GLU A 290 -16.80 15.37 -9.95
N GLU A 291 -17.40 15.51 -8.77
CA GLU A 291 -17.99 14.37 -8.06
C GLU A 291 -19.08 13.67 -8.89
N GLU A 292 -19.81 14.40 -9.73
CA GLU A 292 -20.82 13.83 -10.63
C GLU A 292 -20.23 12.87 -11.65
N ASP A 293 -19.03 13.16 -12.14
CA ASP A 293 -18.30 12.29 -13.09
C ASP A 293 -17.96 10.92 -12.43
N ILE A 294 -17.72 10.91 -11.11
CA ILE A 294 -17.46 9.69 -10.33
C ILE A 294 -18.77 8.98 -9.96
N ARG A 295 -19.86 9.72 -9.68
CA ARG A 295 -21.15 9.13 -9.31
C ARG A 295 -21.74 8.27 -10.41
N GLU A 296 -21.58 8.66 -11.68
CA GLU A 296 -21.95 7.83 -12.81
C GLU A 296 -21.18 6.49 -12.86
N ALA A 297 -20.00 6.46 -12.29
CA ALA A 297 -19.17 5.26 -12.20
C ALA A 297 -19.56 4.32 -11.03
N ARG A 298 -20.35 4.81 -10.05
CA ARG A 298 -20.82 4.01 -8.89
C ARG A 298 -22.07 3.17 -9.18
N GLN A 299 -22.76 3.38 -10.33
CA GLN A 299 -23.89 2.58 -10.75
C GLN A 299 -23.44 1.34 -11.53
#